data_f0f226a2b2708b7f8366f2d0acd8e9ea
#
_entry.id   f0f226a2b2708b7f8366f2d0acd8e9ea
#
_cell.length_a   1.000
_cell.length_b   1.000
_cell.length_c   1.000
_cell.angle_alpha   90.00
_cell.angle_beta   90.00
_cell.angle_gamma   90.00
#
_symmetry.space_group_name_H-M   'P 1'
#
loop_
_entity.id
_entity.type
_entity.pdbx_description
1 polymer ?
#
loop_
_entity_poly.entity_id
_entity_poly.type
_entity_poly.pdbx_seq_one_letter_code
_entity_poly.pdbx_strand_id
1 'polypeptide(L)'
;MATGPTRDVEAWLADVLDRVIGWLQFAESKNIGMVGLISTFLVLIVTFLVAGPSVPPLAGVGLALCALALMIGLLLAMASLLPATDLERSVMEERALPGVEDNLIYFGHLARYEPRTLVRAVASHYAEVTPDEVVVSKLALDLAEQIVTNARITERKLRLYRSAMLLFAAGVLIAAVAMALAAFVG
;
A
#
# COMPACT_ATOMS: atom_id res chain seq x y z
N MET A 1 -33.69 -4.77 21.30
CA MET A 1 -33.42 -4.36 19.91
C MET A 1 -33.01 -2.90 19.98
N ALA A 2 -31.72 -2.58 19.74
CA ALA A 2 -31.29 -1.19 19.66
C ALA A 2 -31.93 -0.58 18.41
N THR A 3 -32.85 0.34 18.60
CA THR A 3 -33.44 1.16 17.55
C THR A 3 -32.98 2.59 17.79
N GLY A 4 -32.18 3.14 16.91
CA GLY A 4 -31.69 4.50 17.08
C GLY A 4 -30.25 4.69 16.56
N PRO A 5 -29.62 5.78 16.92
CA PRO A 5 -28.34 6.25 16.36
C PRO A 5 -27.19 5.21 16.45
N THR A 6 -27.20 4.30 17.40
CA THR A 6 -26.20 3.21 17.51
C THR A 6 -26.25 2.26 16.30
N ARG A 7 -27.44 1.96 15.79
CA ARG A 7 -27.62 1.09 14.63
C ARG A 7 -27.16 1.74 13.34
N ASP A 8 -27.35 3.05 13.24
CA ASP A 8 -26.90 3.83 12.09
C ASP A 8 -25.38 3.91 12.02
N VAL A 9 -24.70 4.05 13.18
CA VAL A 9 -23.25 3.99 13.30
C VAL A 9 -22.70 2.61 12.91
N GLU A 10 -23.32 1.53 13.39
CA GLU A 10 -22.90 0.17 13.05
C GLU A 10 -23.06 -0.13 11.55
N ALA A 11 -24.19 0.26 10.95
CA ALA A 11 -24.42 0.11 9.52
C ALA A 11 -23.41 0.88 8.69
N TRP A 12 -23.11 2.13 9.10
CA TRP A 12 -22.12 2.96 8.43
C TRP A 12 -20.71 2.35 8.53
N LEU A 13 -20.31 1.85 9.72
CA LEU A 13 -19.02 1.18 9.89
C LEU A 13 -18.92 -0.08 9.04
N ALA A 14 -20.00 -0.86 8.87
CA ALA A 14 -20.03 -2.03 8.01
C ALA A 14 -19.79 -1.63 6.52
N ASP A 15 -20.45 -0.59 6.03
CA ASP A 15 -20.25 -0.08 4.67
C ASP A 15 -18.82 0.41 4.44
N VAL A 16 -18.22 1.08 5.44
CA VAL A 16 -16.82 1.54 5.36
C VAL A 16 -15.86 0.36 5.37
N LEU A 17 -16.13 -0.68 6.18
CA LEU A 17 -15.31 -1.89 6.18
C LEU A 17 -15.26 -2.54 4.80
N ASP A 18 -16.39 -2.69 4.12
CA ASP A 18 -16.45 -3.24 2.76
C ASP A 18 -15.62 -2.41 1.76
N ARG A 19 -15.67 -1.09 1.88
CA ARG A 19 -14.83 -0.19 1.05
C ARG A 19 -13.34 -0.38 1.33
N VAL A 20 -12.95 -0.47 2.60
CA VAL A 20 -11.55 -0.68 2.99
C VAL A 20 -11.03 -2.04 2.54
N ILE A 21 -11.85 -3.09 2.61
CA ILE A 21 -11.55 -4.42 2.05
C ILE A 21 -11.35 -4.32 0.53
N GLY A 22 -12.20 -3.57 -0.18
CA GLY A 22 -12.03 -3.32 -1.61
C GLY A 22 -10.70 -2.64 -1.94
N TRP A 23 -10.27 -1.65 -1.15
CA TRP A 23 -8.96 -1.01 -1.31
C TRP A 23 -7.80 -1.97 -1.02
N LEU A 24 -7.95 -2.85 -0.04
CA LEU A 24 -6.96 -3.88 0.27
C LEU A 24 -6.78 -4.85 -0.89
N GLN A 25 -7.87 -5.36 -1.44
CA GLN A 25 -7.86 -6.25 -2.61
C GLN A 25 -7.23 -5.58 -3.84
N PHE A 26 -7.55 -4.30 -4.06
CA PHE A 26 -6.92 -3.51 -5.12
C PHE A 26 -5.41 -3.38 -4.92
N ALA A 27 -4.94 -3.10 -3.69
CA ALA A 27 -3.52 -3.04 -3.38
C ALA A 27 -2.82 -4.39 -3.61
N GLU A 28 -3.45 -5.50 -3.24
CA GLU A 28 -2.94 -6.85 -3.47
C GLU A 28 -2.81 -7.16 -4.96
N SER A 29 -3.85 -6.89 -5.74
CA SER A 29 -3.84 -7.10 -7.19
C SER A 29 -2.72 -6.31 -7.88
N LYS A 30 -2.51 -5.05 -7.48
CA LYS A 30 -1.40 -4.23 -8.00
C LYS A 30 -0.03 -4.81 -7.64
N ASN A 31 0.15 -5.27 -6.41
CA ASN A 31 1.43 -5.87 -5.99
C ASN A 31 1.72 -7.18 -6.72
N ILE A 32 0.73 -8.04 -6.93
CA ILE A 32 0.87 -9.28 -7.72
C ILE A 32 1.24 -8.94 -9.17
N GLY A 33 0.55 -7.97 -9.78
CA GLY A 33 0.89 -7.49 -11.12
C GLY A 33 2.32 -6.95 -11.21
N MET A 34 2.78 -6.24 -10.17
CA MET A 34 4.14 -5.69 -10.11
C MET A 34 5.20 -6.79 -10.00
N VAL A 35 4.96 -7.83 -9.20
CA VAL A 35 5.84 -9.01 -9.13
C VAL A 35 5.98 -9.65 -10.52
N GLY A 36 4.87 -9.87 -11.22
CA GLY A 36 4.89 -10.42 -12.58
C GLY A 36 5.66 -9.55 -13.57
N LEU A 37 5.39 -8.23 -13.57
CA LEU A 37 6.06 -7.27 -14.46
C LEU A 37 7.57 -7.25 -14.21
N ILE A 38 8.01 -7.05 -12.96
CA ILE A 38 9.44 -6.98 -12.63
C ILE A 38 10.14 -8.30 -12.95
N SER A 39 9.52 -9.43 -12.61
CA SER A 39 10.11 -10.76 -12.90
C SER A 39 10.33 -10.97 -14.39
N THR A 40 9.37 -10.59 -15.22
CA THR A 40 9.49 -10.68 -16.68
C THR A 40 10.66 -9.85 -17.20
N PHE A 41 10.77 -8.58 -16.79
CA PHE A 41 11.87 -7.72 -17.20
C PHE A 41 13.22 -8.22 -16.70
N LEU A 42 13.27 -8.73 -15.46
CA LEU A 42 14.50 -9.28 -14.88
C LEU A 42 15.00 -10.48 -15.68
N VAL A 43 14.11 -11.42 -16.02
CA VAL A 43 14.45 -12.58 -16.86
C VAL A 43 14.94 -12.13 -18.23
N LEU A 44 14.28 -11.17 -18.88
CA LEU A 44 14.72 -10.64 -20.18
C LEU A 44 16.13 -10.03 -20.12
N ILE A 45 16.40 -9.20 -19.10
CA ILE A 45 17.72 -8.55 -18.93
C ILE A 45 18.80 -9.59 -18.65
N VAL A 46 18.56 -10.54 -17.74
CA VAL A 46 19.52 -11.58 -17.41
C VAL A 46 19.80 -12.48 -18.62
N THR A 47 18.76 -12.89 -19.35
CA THR A 47 18.91 -13.68 -20.58
C THR A 47 19.73 -12.92 -21.63
N PHE A 48 19.47 -11.62 -21.81
CA PHE A 48 20.21 -10.80 -22.75
C PHE A 48 21.69 -10.66 -22.36
N LEU A 49 22.00 -10.48 -21.08
CA LEU A 49 23.37 -10.39 -20.58
C LEU A 49 24.16 -11.69 -20.67
N VAL A 50 23.48 -12.85 -20.53
CA VAL A 50 24.15 -14.17 -20.50
C VAL A 50 24.24 -14.79 -21.89
N ALA A 51 23.19 -14.70 -22.69
CA ALA A 51 23.07 -15.41 -23.98
C ALA A 51 22.96 -14.46 -25.18
N GLY A 52 22.97 -13.14 -24.95
CA GLY A 52 22.87 -12.12 -26.00
C GLY A 52 24.18 -11.86 -26.74
N PRO A 53 24.14 -11.01 -27.78
CA PRO A 53 25.35 -10.56 -28.48
C PRO A 53 26.26 -9.78 -27.55
N SER A 54 27.54 -9.60 -27.94
CA SER A 54 28.48 -8.78 -27.17
C SER A 54 27.93 -7.37 -26.98
N VAL A 55 27.81 -6.96 -25.72
CA VAL A 55 27.24 -5.64 -25.34
C VAL A 55 28.41 -4.69 -25.07
N PRO A 56 28.37 -3.43 -25.59
CA PRO A 56 29.35 -2.44 -25.20
C PRO A 56 29.43 -2.29 -23.67
N PRO A 57 30.61 -2.07 -23.10
CA PRO A 57 30.79 -2.03 -21.63
C PRO A 57 29.83 -1.09 -20.91
N LEU A 58 29.60 0.11 -21.49
CA LEU A 58 28.70 1.11 -20.93
C LEU A 58 27.23 0.58 -20.88
N ALA A 59 26.75 -0.03 -21.94
CA ALA A 59 25.42 -0.64 -21.97
C ALA A 59 25.31 -1.82 -20.98
N GLY A 60 26.36 -2.65 -20.87
CA GLY A 60 26.43 -3.75 -19.89
C GLY A 60 26.31 -3.26 -18.46
N VAL A 61 27.01 -2.18 -18.09
CA VAL A 61 26.89 -1.55 -16.76
C VAL A 61 25.46 -1.03 -16.53
N GLY A 62 24.87 -0.35 -17.53
CA GLY A 62 23.48 0.14 -17.41
C GLY A 62 22.46 -0.98 -17.19
N LEU A 63 22.60 -2.08 -17.92
CA LEU A 63 21.73 -3.27 -17.76
C LEU A 63 21.94 -3.95 -16.40
N ALA A 64 23.17 -4.03 -15.90
CA ALA A 64 23.45 -4.59 -14.57
C ALA A 64 22.85 -3.74 -13.45
N LEU A 65 22.96 -2.41 -13.53
CA LEU A 65 22.32 -1.48 -12.59
C LEU A 65 20.79 -1.58 -12.65
N CYS A 66 20.21 -1.71 -13.85
CA CYS A 66 18.80 -1.97 -14.03
C CYS A 66 18.39 -3.27 -13.33
N ALA A 67 19.10 -4.38 -13.58
CA ALA A 67 18.83 -5.67 -12.94
C ALA A 67 18.88 -5.58 -11.41
N LEU A 68 19.84 -4.84 -10.85
CA LEU A 68 19.93 -4.61 -9.41
C LEU A 68 18.73 -3.83 -8.88
N ALA A 69 18.33 -2.74 -9.55
CA ALA A 69 17.15 -1.95 -9.18
C ALA A 69 15.87 -2.81 -9.24
N LEU A 70 15.70 -3.63 -10.28
CA LEU A 70 14.59 -4.55 -10.43
C LEU A 70 14.59 -5.62 -9.34
N MET A 71 15.74 -6.17 -8.95
CA MET A 71 15.85 -7.14 -7.87
C MET A 71 15.38 -6.54 -6.54
N ILE A 72 15.82 -5.33 -6.20
CA ILE A 72 15.36 -4.63 -4.99
C ILE A 72 13.85 -4.35 -5.07
N GLY A 73 13.36 -3.90 -6.23
CA GLY A 73 11.93 -3.66 -6.48
C GLY A 73 11.10 -4.94 -6.31
N LEU A 74 11.59 -6.07 -6.80
CA LEU A 74 10.95 -7.38 -6.64
C LEU A 74 10.86 -7.78 -5.17
N LEU A 75 11.94 -7.64 -4.41
CA LEU A 75 11.95 -7.94 -2.98
C LEU A 75 10.93 -7.07 -2.20
N LEU A 76 10.82 -5.77 -2.52
CA LEU A 76 9.81 -4.90 -1.93
C LEU A 76 8.38 -5.32 -2.29
N ALA A 77 8.13 -5.66 -3.56
CA ALA A 77 6.84 -6.14 -4.01
C ALA A 77 6.46 -7.47 -3.34
N MET A 78 7.40 -8.40 -3.19
CA MET A 78 7.18 -9.65 -2.45
C MET A 78 6.96 -9.42 -0.95
N ALA A 79 7.70 -8.50 -0.32
CA ALA A 79 7.51 -8.13 1.07
C ALA A 79 6.10 -7.57 1.36
N SER A 80 5.46 -6.96 0.35
CA SER A 80 4.07 -6.50 0.47
C SER A 80 3.05 -7.63 0.55
N LEU A 81 3.39 -8.84 0.05
CA LEU A 81 2.51 -10.01 0.09
C LEU A 81 2.60 -10.77 1.42
N LEU A 82 3.65 -10.52 2.21
CA LEU A 82 3.79 -11.13 3.53
C LEU A 82 2.73 -10.57 4.48
N PRO A 83 2.16 -11.44 5.35
CA PRO A 83 1.24 -10.99 6.38
C PRO A 83 1.94 -10.01 7.33
N ALA A 84 1.22 -8.99 7.78
CA ALA A 84 1.74 -8.04 8.77
C ALA A 84 1.99 -8.76 10.10
N THR A 85 3.23 -8.72 10.57
CA THR A 85 3.63 -9.30 11.87
C THR A 85 3.46 -8.27 12.99
N ASP A 86 3.39 -8.73 14.25
CA ASP A 86 3.22 -7.86 15.42
C ASP A 86 4.40 -6.88 15.59
N LEU A 87 5.59 -7.25 15.12
CA LEU A 87 6.77 -6.37 15.13
C LEU A 87 6.57 -5.13 14.24
N GLU A 88 5.85 -5.26 13.13
CA GLU A 88 5.54 -4.14 12.23
C GLU A 88 4.44 -3.24 12.79
N ARG A 89 3.58 -3.77 13.67
CA ARG A 89 2.57 -2.97 14.38
C ARG A 89 3.22 -1.95 15.32
N SER A 90 4.30 -2.32 16.01
CA SER A 90 5.01 -1.42 16.93
C SER A 90 5.86 -0.35 16.24
N VAL A 91 6.40 -0.62 15.06
CA VAL A 91 7.20 0.37 14.27
C VAL A 91 6.33 1.42 13.58
N MET A 92 5.02 1.18 13.45
CA MET A 92 4.08 2.11 12.81
C MET A 92 3.51 3.18 13.76
N GLU A 93 4.08 3.38 14.95
CA GLU A 93 3.51 4.21 16.02
C GLU A 93 3.65 5.72 15.82
N GLU A 94 4.52 6.20 14.92
CA GLU A 94 4.65 7.63 14.61
C GLU A 94 3.65 8.05 13.52
N ARG A 95 2.40 8.29 13.91
CA ARG A 95 1.34 8.71 13.00
C ARG A 95 0.90 10.14 13.27
N ALA A 96 0.62 10.86 12.19
CA ALA A 96 -0.07 12.13 12.30
C ALA A 96 -1.40 11.93 13.06
N LEU A 97 -1.68 12.80 14.03
CA LEU A 97 -2.92 12.76 14.80
C LEU A 97 -4.13 12.92 13.86
N PRO A 98 -5.27 12.27 14.18
CA PRO A 98 -6.50 12.46 13.46
C PRO A 98 -6.90 13.96 13.43
N GLY A 99 -7.30 14.45 12.26
CA GLY A 99 -7.75 15.81 12.04
C GLY A 99 -9.28 15.92 12.01
N VAL A 100 -9.81 17.09 12.33
CA VAL A 100 -11.26 17.37 12.31
C VAL A 100 -11.85 17.25 10.88
N GLU A 101 -11.02 17.50 9.85
CA GLU A 101 -11.42 17.46 8.44
C GLU A 101 -11.09 16.11 7.76
N ASP A 102 -10.77 15.06 8.54
CA ASP A 102 -10.40 13.76 7.99
C ASP A 102 -11.58 13.12 7.24
N ASN A 103 -11.31 12.64 6.04
CA ASN A 103 -12.28 11.85 5.28
C ASN A 103 -12.35 10.42 5.86
N LEU A 104 -13.42 10.13 6.59
CA LEU A 104 -13.63 8.85 7.27
C LEU A 104 -14.02 7.69 6.32
N ILE A 105 -13.94 7.91 5.01
CA ILE A 105 -14.13 6.88 3.97
C ILE A 105 -12.78 6.50 3.34
N TYR A 106 -11.78 7.38 3.45
CA TYR A 106 -10.47 7.19 2.83
C TYR A 106 -9.51 6.43 3.76
N PHE A 107 -9.01 5.29 3.30
CA PHE A 107 -8.14 4.41 4.09
C PHE A 107 -6.92 5.12 4.70
N GLY A 108 -6.31 6.08 4.01
CA GLY A 108 -5.14 6.82 4.50
C GLY A 108 -5.44 7.69 5.73
N HIS A 109 -6.67 8.19 5.87
CA HIS A 109 -7.11 8.88 7.08
C HIS A 109 -7.53 7.87 8.15
N LEU A 110 -8.30 6.86 7.78
CA LEU A 110 -8.75 5.80 8.71
C LEU A 110 -7.58 5.08 9.41
N ALA A 111 -6.46 4.91 8.72
CA ALA A 111 -5.26 4.29 9.27
C ALA A 111 -4.67 5.01 10.50
N ARG A 112 -4.99 6.29 10.70
CA ARG A 112 -4.48 7.14 11.81
C ARG A 112 -5.28 6.99 13.09
N TYR A 113 -6.52 6.51 12.97
CA TYR A 113 -7.45 6.44 14.10
C TYR A 113 -7.14 5.28 15.04
N GLU A 114 -7.49 5.49 16.31
CA GLU A 114 -7.76 4.42 17.27
C GLU A 114 -9.21 3.95 17.11
N PRO A 115 -9.52 2.66 17.29
CA PRO A 115 -10.88 2.14 17.05
C PRO A 115 -11.97 2.90 17.80
N ARG A 116 -11.76 3.21 19.08
CA ARG A 116 -12.74 3.97 19.89
C ARG A 116 -12.92 5.41 19.41
N THR A 117 -11.84 6.04 18.99
CA THR A 117 -11.86 7.40 18.45
C THR A 117 -12.58 7.45 17.12
N LEU A 118 -12.39 6.42 16.27
CA LEU A 118 -13.11 6.27 15.01
C LEU A 118 -14.62 6.16 15.23
N VAL A 119 -15.08 5.31 16.16
CA VAL A 119 -16.52 5.18 16.47
C VAL A 119 -17.12 6.52 16.90
N ARG A 120 -16.42 7.27 17.77
CA ARG A 120 -16.87 8.59 18.22
C ARG A 120 -16.89 9.61 17.09
N ALA A 121 -15.87 9.63 16.24
CA ALA A 121 -15.82 10.51 15.08
C ALA A 121 -16.98 10.25 14.10
N VAL A 122 -17.26 8.97 13.82
CA VAL A 122 -18.40 8.58 12.99
C VAL A 122 -19.73 9.02 13.61
N ALA A 123 -19.91 8.77 14.89
CA ALA A 123 -21.15 9.15 15.59
C ALA A 123 -21.37 10.65 15.58
N SER A 124 -20.34 11.46 15.80
CA SER A 124 -20.45 12.91 15.81
C SER A 124 -20.65 13.52 14.41
N HIS A 125 -20.03 12.94 13.36
CA HIS A 125 -20.08 13.53 12.02
C HIS A 125 -21.25 13.02 11.17
N TYR A 126 -21.74 11.80 11.42
CA TYR A 126 -22.73 11.14 10.55
C TYR A 126 -24.01 10.71 11.25
N ALA A 127 -24.00 10.60 12.60
CA ALA A 127 -25.22 10.27 13.36
C ALA A 127 -25.72 11.42 14.24
N GLU A 128 -25.10 12.60 14.16
CA GLU A 128 -25.46 13.81 14.91
C GLU A 128 -25.61 13.58 16.44
N VAL A 129 -24.84 12.62 16.97
CA VAL A 129 -24.83 12.30 18.41
C VAL A 129 -23.63 12.95 19.07
N THR A 130 -23.85 13.58 20.23
CA THR A 130 -22.74 14.15 20.99
C THR A 130 -21.76 13.05 21.42
N PRO A 131 -20.41 13.27 21.33
CA PRO A 131 -19.39 12.26 21.60
C PRO A 131 -19.53 11.58 22.98
N ASP A 132 -20.07 12.29 23.97
CA ASP A 132 -20.26 11.82 25.34
C ASP A 132 -21.51 10.92 25.51
N GLU A 133 -22.47 11.01 24.60
CA GLU A 133 -23.70 10.19 24.60
C GLU A 133 -23.58 8.91 23.79
N VAL A 134 -22.45 8.73 23.09
CA VAL A 134 -22.24 7.54 22.25
C VAL A 134 -22.05 6.31 23.12
N VAL A 135 -23.05 5.46 23.15
CA VAL A 135 -22.92 4.10 23.69
C VAL A 135 -22.15 3.26 22.66
N VAL A 136 -20.85 3.07 22.91
CA VAL A 136 -19.99 2.29 22.04
C VAL A 136 -20.33 0.80 22.24
N SER A 137 -21.01 0.21 21.26
CA SER A 137 -21.31 -1.22 21.28
C SER A 137 -20.05 -2.06 21.00
N LYS A 138 -20.08 -3.33 21.43
CA LYS A 138 -18.98 -4.27 21.11
C LYS A 138 -18.84 -4.45 19.60
N LEU A 139 -19.95 -4.53 18.86
CA LEU A 139 -19.94 -4.68 17.40
C LEU A 139 -19.29 -3.47 16.72
N ALA A 140 -19.64 -2.25 17.14
CA ALA A 140 -19.03 -1.04 16.59
C ALA A 140 -17.51 -0.99 16.81
N LEU A 141 -17.03 -1.46 18.00
CA LEU A 141 -15.60 -1.57 18.27
C LEU A 141 -14.91 -2.60 17.38
N ASP A 142 -15.50 -3.76 17.21
CA ASP A 142 -14.92 -4.84 16.39
C ASP A 142 -14.84 -4.42 14.92
N LEU A 143 -15.88 -3.76 14.40
CA LEU A 143 -15.88 -3.18 13.05
C LEU A 143 -14.80 -2.10 12.91
N ALA A 144 -14.71 -1.17 13.85
CA ALA A 144 -13.72 -0.10 13.82
C ALA A 144 -12.27 -0.65 13.89
N GLU A 145 -12.02 -1.69 14.70
CA GLU A 145 -10.73 -2.35 14.78
C GLU A 145 -10.34 -3.00 13.44
N GLN A 146 -11.26 -3.68 12.78
CA GLN A 146 -11.03 -4.24 11.46
C GLN A 146 -10.79 -3.16 10.39
N ILE A 147 -11.57 -2.06 10.41
CA ILE A 147 -11.39 -0.93 9.50
C ILE A 147 -9.98 -0.36 9.64
N VAL A 148 -9.59 0.00 10.86
CA VAL A 148 -8.29 0.61 11.13
C VAL A 148 -7.15 -0.35 10.75
N THR A 149 -7.26 -1.62 11.11
CA THR A 149 -6.25 -2.63 10.80
C THR A 149 -6.10 -2.82 9.28
N ASN A 150 -7.20 -3.01 8.55
CA ASN A 150 -7.17 -3.19 7.10
C ASN A 150 -6.71 -1.92 6.37
N ALA A 151 -7.08 -0.73 6.86
CA ALA A 151 -6.61 0.54 6.34
C ALA A 151 -5.08 0.68 6.47
N ARG A 152 -4.53 0.29 7.60
CA ARG A 152 -3.07 0.26 7.86
C ARG A 152 -2.34 -0.71 6.94
N ILE A 153 -2.88 -1.90 6.76
CA ILE A 153 -2.33 -2.91 5.84
C ILE A 153 -2.35 -2.37 4.40
N THR A 154 -3.44 -1.75 3.98
CA THR A 154 -3.60 -1.16 2.65
C THR A 154 -2.56 -0.07 2.40
N GLU A 155 -2.39 0.86 3.34
CA GLU A 155 -1.41 1.94 3.25
C GLU A 155 0.02 1.39 3.09
N ARG A 156 0.41 0.41 3.89
CA ARG A 156 1.71 -0.26 3.80
C ARG A 156 1.91 -0.91 2.44
N LYS A 157 0.93 -1.69 1.96
CA LYS A 157 0.99 -2.39 0.67
C LYS A 157 1.15 -1.40 -0.49
N LEU A 158 0.41 -0.30 -0.49
CA LEU A 158 0.51 0.73 -1.53
C LEU A 158 1.82 1.52 -1.45
N ARG A 159 2.38 1.73 -0.25
CA ARG A 159 3.71 2.35 -0.09
C ARG A 159 4.81 1.48 -0.69
N LEU A 160 4.80 0.18 -0.39
CA LEU A 160 5.76 -0.77 -0.97
C LEU A 160 5.61 -0.88 -2.49
N TYR A 161 4.37 -0.92 -3.00
CA TYR A 161 4.09 -0.85 -4.44
C TYR A 161 4.71 0.39 -5.08
N ARG A 162 4.50 1.58 -4.50
CA ARG A 162 5.05 2.84 -5.00
C ARG A 162 6.58 2.79 -5.06
N SER A 163 7.23 2.28 -4.03
CA SER A 163 8.69 2.15 -3.99
C SER A 163 9.20 1.17 -5.06
N ALA A 164 8.55 0.02 -5.22
CA ALA A 164 8.89 -0.95 -6.27
C ALA A 164 8.71 -0.36 -7.68
N MET A 165 7.63 0.40 -7.91
CA MET A 165 7.35 1.08 -9.18
C MET A 165 8.42 2.14 -9.51
N LEU A 166 8.85 2.92 -8.51
CA LEU A 166 9.91 3.91 -8.70
C LEU A 166 11.25 3.26 -9.07
N LEU A 167 11.59 2.16 -8.41
CA LEU A 167 12.80 1.39 -8.74
C LEU A 167 12.72 0.77 -10.12
N PHE A 168 11.58 0.22 -10.51
CA PHE A 168 11.33 -0.28 -11.86
C PHE A 168 11.54 0.82 -12.90
N ALA A 169 10.88 1.96 -12.74
CA ALA A 169 10.99 3.08 -13.67
C ALA A 169 12.42 3.63 -13.76
N ALA A 170 13.10 3.81 -12.62
CA ALA A 170 14.48 4.25 -12.57
C ALA A 170 15.44 3.25 -13.24
N GLY A 171 15.28 1.97 -12.97
CA GLY A 171 16.10 0.91 -13.59
C GLY A 171 15.96 0.89 -15.12
N VAL A 172 14.72 0.92 -15.61
CA VAL A 172 14.45 0.94 -17.07
C VAL A 172 15.03 2.21 -17.72
N LEU A 173 14.91 3.36 -17.05
CA LEU A 173 15.48 4.61 -17.55
C LEU A 173 17.01 4.55 -17.61
N ILE A 174 17.67 4.02 -16.58
CA ILE A 174 19.14 3.84 -16.55
C ILE A 174 19.59 2.95 -17.73
N ALA A 175 18.93 1.83 -17.94
CA ALA A 175 19.25 0.94 -19.05
C ALA A 175 19.07 1.62 -20.41
N ALA A 176 17.95 2.33 -20.61
CA ALA A 176 17.66 3.03 -21.86
C ALA A 176 18.71 4.12 -22.18
N VAL A 177 19.07 4.92 -21.16
CA VAL A 177 20.11 5.97 -21.31
C VAL A 177 21.48 5.35 -21.61
N ALA A 178 21.87 4.30 -20.89
CA ALA A 178 23.16 3.65 -21.11
C ALA A 178 23.26 3.01 -22.50
N MET A 179 22.18 2.40 -23.00
CA MET A 179 22.13 1.85 -24.34
C MET A 179 22.19 2.96 -25.42
N ALA A 180 21.47 4.06 -25.22
CA ALA A 180 21.52 5.19 -26.14
C ALA A 180 22.94 5.79 -26.21
N LEU A 181 23.58 6.05 -25.06
CA LEU A 181 24.95 6.58 -25.01
C LEU A 181 25.96 5.60 -25.66
N ALA A 182 25.83 4.29 -25.42
CA ALA A 182 26.69 3.31 -26.02
C ALA A 182 26.59 3.28 -27.56
N ALA A 183 25.40 3.56 -28.12
CA ALA A 183 25.19 3.65 -29.57
C ALA A 183 25.78 4.92 -30.20
N PHE A 184 26.02 6.00 -29.42
CA PHE A 184 26.67 7.21 -29.92
C PHE A 184 28.19 7.21 -29.80
N VAL A 185 28.75 6.38 -28.92
CA VAL A 185 30.19 6.34 -28.62
C VAL A 185 30.89 5.19 -29.39
N GLY A 186 30.15 4.19 -29.81
CA GLY A 186 30.63 3.04 -30.61
C GLY A 186 30.36 3.20 -32.07
#